data_f302c10f5dee5aee28268cc698588311
#
_entry.id   f302c10f5dee5aee28268cc698588311
#
_cell.length_a   1.000
_cell.length_b   1.000
_cell.length_c   1.000
_cell.angle_alpha   90.00
_cell.angle_beta   90.00
_cell.angle_gamma   90.00
#
_symmetry.space_group_name_H-M   'P 1'
#
loop_
_entity.id
_entity.type
_entity.pdbx_description
1 polymer ?
#
loop_
_entity_poly.entity_id
_entity_poly.type
_entity_poly.pdbx_seq_one_letter_code
_entity_poly.pdbx_strand_id
1 'polypeptide(L)'
;LQESVRMQMVSDVPIGAFLSGGVDSTLLVALMSLISGAKVKTFSVGFEAEGAEIDETGDAERIAKLLGTVHRRVLVTGQDFRDRVSHIASALDQPSVDGVNSYFISMAAKQGVTVAISGTGGDELFAGYPWFVNMVAAMNHK
;
A
#
# COMPACT_ATOMS: atom_id res chain seq x y z
N LEU A 1 -15.71 -7.61 -5.54
CA LEU A 1 -14.50 -6.79 -5.50
C LEU A 1 -14.43 -5.79 -6.66
N GLN A 2 -14.57 -6.22 -7.92
CA GLN A 2 -14.51 -5.33 -9.10
C GLN A 2 -15.51 -4.15 -9.00
N GLU A 3 -16.74 -4.41 -8.59
CA GLU A 3 -17.75 -3.36 -8.39
C GLU A 3 -17.38 -2.41 -7.25
N SER A 4 -16.87 -2.94 -6.14
CA SER A 4 -16.35 -2.11 -5.04
C SER A 4 -15.22 -1.18 -5.51
N VAL A 5 -14.26 -1.71 -6.27
CA VAL A 5 -13.17 -0.90 -6.84
C VAL A 5 -13.72 0.17 -7.79
N ARG A 6 -14.68 -0.18 -8.65
CA ARG A 6 -15.32 0.78 -9.56
C ARG A 6 -15.96 1.94 -8.81
N MET A 7 -16.69 1.65 -7.74
CA MET A 7 -17.32 2.67 -6.90
C MET A 7 -16.29 3.58 -6.21
N GLN A 8 -15.20 3.00 -5.72
CA GLN A 8 -14.11 3.73 -5.08
C GLN A 8 -13.31 4.62 -6.07
N MET A 9 -13.35 4.30 -7.36
CA MET A 9 -12.66 5.08 -8.40
C MET A 9 -13.46 6.31 -8.88
N VAL A 10 -14.69 6.50 -8.42
CA VAL A 10 -15.46 7.70 -8.70
C VAL A 10 -14.88 8.86 -7.89
N SER A 11 -14.28 9.83 -8.57
CA SER A 11 -13.56 10.93 -7.92
C SER A 11 -13.48 12.16 -8.81
N ASP A 12 -13.66 13.32 -8.21
CA ASP A 12 -13.49 14.64 -8.86
C ASP A 12 -12.03 15.12 -8.83
N VAL A 13 -11.14 14.34 -8.23
CA VAL A 13 -9.71 14.67 -8.08
C VAL A 13 -8.83 13.51 -8.57
N PRO A 14 -7.54 13.76 -8.87
CA PRO A 14 -6.63 12.69 -9.26
C PRO A 14 -6.57 11.58 -8.21
N ILE A 15 -6.83 10.35 -8.64
CA ILE A 15 -6.83 9.15 -7.81
C ILE A 15 -5.69 8.21 -8.21
N GLY A 16 -5.13 7.51 -7.23
CA GLY A 16 -4.11 6.48 -7.41
C GLY A 16 -4.25 5.35 -6.40
N ALA A 17 -3.23 4.53 -6.28
CA ALA A 17 -3.22 3.42 -5.34
C ALA A 17 -1.85 3.21 -4.68
N PHE A 18 -1.85 2.65 -3.49
CA PHE A 18 -0.65 2.09 -2.88
C PHE A 18 -0.38 0.70 -3.45
N LEU A 19 0.89 0.40 -3.74
CA LEU A 19 1.33 -0.88 -4.29
C LEU A 19 2.55 -1.36 -3.50
N SER A 20 2.37 -2.40 -2.70
CA SER A 20 3.45 -3.01 -1.89
C SER A 20 4.13 -4.20 -2.58
N GLY A 21 3.52 -4.76 -3.62
CA GLY A 21 3.95 -6.04 -4.20
C GLY A 21 3.22 -7.25 -3.60
N GLY A 22 2.49 -7.08 -2.50
CA GLY A 22 1.61 -8.10 -1.94
C GLY A 22 0.39 -8.39 -2.82
N VAL A 23 -0.25 -9.53 -2.60
CA VAL A 23 -1.38 -10.03 -3.42
C VAL A 23 -2.54 -9.04 -3.44
N ASP A 24 -2.92 -8.48 -2.29
CA ASP A 24 -4.10 -7.62 -2.15
C ASP A 24 -3.92 -6.30 -2.88
N SER A 25 -2.80 -5.62 -2.69
CA SER A 25 -2.50 -4.38 -3.40
C SER A 25 -2.34 -4.61 -4.90
N THR A 26 -1.76 -5.75 -5.29
CA THR A 26 -1.61 -6.14 -6.69
C THR A 26 -2.97 -6.38 -7.36
N LEU A 27 -3.86 -7.13 -6.70
CA LEU A 27 -5.22 -7.39 -7.19
C LEU A 27 -6.01 -6.10 -7.33
N LEU A 28 -5.93 -5.22 -6.33
CA LEU A 28 -6.57 -3.91 -6.36
C LEU A 28 -6.11 -3.09 -7.57
N VAL A 29 -4.79 -2.96 -7.76
CA VAL A 29 -4.21 -2.17 -8.87
C VAL A 29 -4.52 -2.80 -10.23
N ALA A 30 -4.53 -4.13 -10.33
CA ALA A 30 -4.93 -4.83 -11.55
C ALA A 30 -6.39 -4.51 -11.93
N LEU A 31 -7.32 -4.55 -10.96
CA LEU A 31 -8.72 -4.19 -11.17
C LEU A 31 -8.87 -2.71 -11.54
N MET A 32 -8.14 -1.81 -10.89
CA MET A 32 -8.12 -0.40 -11.25
C MET A 32 -7.63 -0.19 -12.69
N SER A 33 -6.58 -0.90 -13.10
CA SER A 33 -6.02 -0.81 -14.46
C SER A 33 -6.99 -1.32 -15.52
N LEU A 34 -7.81 -2.35 -15.20
CA LEU A 34 -8.85 -2.86 -16.09
C LEU A 34 -10.05 -1.91 -16.24
N ILE A 35 -10.36 -1.16 -15.19
CA ILE A 35 -11.51 -0.26 -15.15
C ILE A 35 -11.16 1.12 -15.69
N SER A 36 -9.92 1.57 -15.43
CA SER A 36 -9.47 2.92 -15.79
C SER A 36 -9.28 3.07 -17.29
N GLY A 37 -9.76 4.19 -17.85
CA GLY A 37 -9.43 4.61 -19.22
C GLY A 37 -8.05 5.27 -19.36
N ALA A 38 -7.31 5.43 -18.26
CA ALA A 38 -5.99 6.04 -18.19
C ALA A 38 -5.03 5.21 -17.32
N LYS A 39 -3.72 5.47 -17.45
CA LYS A 39 -2.73 4.78 -16.62
C LYS A 39 -2.92 5.12 -15.13
N VAL A 40 -3.08 4.10 -14.30
CA VAL A 40 -3.19 4.22 -12.85
C VAL A 40 -1.86 4.72 -12.27
N LYS A 41 -1.90 5.71 -11.39
CA LYS A 41 -0.74 6.14 -10.62
C LYS A 41 -0.60 5.26 -9.39
N THR A 42 0.58 4.68 -9.18
CA THR A 42 0.85 3.81 -8.04
C THR A 42 2.06 4.28 -7.25
N PHE A 43 2.06 4.02 -5.96
CA PHE A 43 3.09 4.49 -5.03
C PHE A 43 3.54 3.36 -4.12
N SER A 44 4.85 3.28 -3.88
CA SER A 44 5.44 2.43 -2.86
C SER A 44 6.45 3.21 -2.01
N VAL A 45 6.63 2.79 -0.77
CA VAL A 45 7.65 3.30 0.13
C VAL A 45 8.51 2.15 0.62
N GLY A 46 9.81 2.32 0.58
CA GLY A 46 10.79 1.44 1.20
C GLY A 46 11.60 2.20 2.24
N PHE A 47 12.22 1.48 3.14
CA PHE A 47 13.09 2.05 4.17
C PHE A 47 14.50 1.53 4.01
N GLU A 48 15.48 2.43 4.07
CA GLU A 48 16.88 2.02 4.17
C GLU A 48 17.12 1.49 5.58
N ALA A 49 17.32 0.16 5.70
CA ALA A 49 17.79 -0.45 6.93
C ALA A 49 19.17 -1.04 6.71
N GLU A 50 20.13 -0.68 7.55
CA GLU A 50 21.45 -1.31 7.54
C GLU A 50 21.26 -2.81 7.83
N GLY A 51 21.53 -3.65 6.82
CA GLY A 51 21.55 -5.11 6.96
C GLY A 51 20.21 -5.83 6.85
N ALA A 52 19.12 -5.19 6.48
CA ALA A 52 17.84 -5.85 6.28
C ALA A 52 17.39 -5.80 4.80
N GLU A 53 17.29 -6.98 4.18
CA GLU A 53 16.68 -7.18 2.85
C GLU A 53 15.13 -7.07 2.89
N ILE A 54 14.57 -6.10 3.61
CA ILE A 54 13.11 -5.93 3.65
C ILE A 54 12.74 -4.76 2.73
N ASP A 55 13.18 -4.84 1.49
CA ASP A 55 12.73 -3.88 0.46
C ASP A 55 11.76 -4.56 -0.51
N GLU A 56 10.50 -4.62 -0.15
CA GLU A 56 9.40 -5.11 -1.02
C GLU A 56 9.14 -4.18 -2.21
N THR A 57 9.81 -3.04 -2.29
CA THR A 57 9.55 -2.06 -3.36
C THR A 57 10.05 -2.53 -4.73
N GLY A 58 11.01 -3.46 -4.77
CA GLY A 58 11.44 -4.10 -6.01
C GLY A 58 10.33 -4.94 -6.65
N ASP A 59 9.55 -5.65 -5.86
CA ASP A 59 8.39 -6.40 -6.32
C ASP A 59 7.27 -5.48 -6.78
N ALA A 60 7.01 -4.40 -6.05
CA ALA A 60 6.05 -3.39 -6.44
C ALA A 60 6.41 -2.77 -7.81
N GLU A 61 7.68 -2.44 -8.04
CA GLU A 61 8.14 -1.89 -9.32
C GLU A 61 7.97 -2.88 -10.47
N ARG A 62 8.27 -4.17 -10.25
CA ARG A 62 8.08 -5.23 -11.26
C ARG A 62 6.61 -5.38 -11.63
N ILE A 63 5.72 -5.41 -10.63
CA ILE A 63 4.27 -5.52 -10.84
C ILE A 63 3.73 -4.27 -11.53
N ALA A 64 4.19 -3.09 -11.14
CA ALA A 64 3.80 -1.84 -11.78
C ALA A 64 4.13 -1.82 -13.29
N LYS A 65 5.31 -2.33 -13.67
CA LYS A 65 5.71 -2.51 -15.07
C LYS A 65 4.80 -3.48 -15.80
N LEU A 66 4.46 -4.62 -15.19
CA LEU A 66 3.54 -5.61 -15.78
C LEU A 66 2.13 -5.06 -15.99
N LEU A 67 1.62 -4.29 -15.03
CA LEU A 67 0.29 -3.68 -15.09
C LEU A 67 0.25 -2.37 -15.88
N GLY A 68 1.39 -1.87 -16.35
CA GLY A 68 1.50 -0.64 -17.14
C GLY A 68 1.14 0.63 -16.40
N THR A 69 1.30 0.65 -15.07
CA THR A 69 1.00 1.81 -14.23
C THR A 69 2.10 2.87 -14.28
N VAL A 70 1.78 4.09 -13.84
CA VAL A 70 2.77 5.14 -13.58
C VAL A 70 3.20 5.02 -12.12
N HIS A 71 4.27 4.27 -11.91
CA HIS A 71 4.75 3.94 -10.56
C HIS A 71 5.77 4.95 -10.03
N ARG A 72 5.64 5.28 -8.76
CA ARG A 72 6.60 6.08 -8.02
C ARG A 72 7.02 5.35 -6.74
N ARG A 73 8.30 5.05 -6.66
CA ARG A 73 8.98 4.51 -5.47
C ARG A 73 9.61 5.65 -4.69
N VAL A 74 9.47 5.62 -3.36
CA VAL A 74 10.18 6.51 -2.43
C VAL A 74 10.95 5.67 -1.44
N LEU A 75 12.25 5.94 -1.31
CA LEU A 75 13.11 5.37 -0.27
C LEU A 75 13.24 6.38 0.86
N VAL A 76 12.97 5.94 2.07
CA VAL A 76 13.07 6.73 3.30
C VAL A 76 14.33 6.33 4.02
N THR A 77 15.22 7.29 4.22
CA THR A 77 16.46 7.10 4.98
C THR A 77 16.20 7.22 6.48
N GLY A 78 17.12 6.70 7.30
CA GLY A 78 17.08 6.95 8.74
C GLY A 78 17.15 8.43 9.10
N GLN A 79 17.80 9.25 8.26
CA GLN A 79 17.84 10.71 8.44
C GLN A 79 16.48 11.34 8.12
N ASP A 80 15.81 10.93 7.04
CA ASP A 80 14.46 11.42 6.71
C ASP A 80 13.47 11.17 7.86
N PHE A 81 13.59 10.02 8.52
CA PHE A 81 12.79 9.70 9.68
C PHE A 81 13.10 10.63 10.86
N ARG A 82 14.38 10.78 11.23
CA ARG A 82 14.80 11.66 12.35
C ARG A 82 14.33 13.09 12.17
N ASP A 83 14.45 13.61 10.96
CA ASP A 83 14.09 15.00 10.64
C ASP A 83 12.59 15.25 10.74
N ARG A 84 11.77 14.18 10.65
CA ARG A 84 10.31 14.27 10.63
C ARG A 84 9.61 13.70 11.85
N VAL A 85 10.32 13.11 12.81
CA VAL A 85 9.71 12.37 13.93
C VAL A 85 8.69 13.21 14.71
N SER A 86 9.00 14.47 14.98
CA SER A 86 8.07 15.38 15.68
C SER A 86 6.82 15.69 14.86
N HIS A 87 6.98 15.86 13.54
CA HIS A 87 5.86 16.09 12.63
C HIS A 87 5.02 14.83 12.46
N ILE A 88 5.64 13.65 12.37
CA ILE A 88 4.95 12.35 12.30
C ILE A 88 4.08 12.17 13.54
N ALA A 89 4.65 12.39 14.75
CA ALA A 89 3.93 12.26 15.99
C ALA A 89 2.70 13.20 16.06
N SER A 90 2.87 14.44 15.58
CA SER A 90 1.77 15.42 15.53
C SER A 90 0.72 15.06 14.47
N ALA A 91 1.15 14.55 13.30
CA ALA A 91 0.24 14.23 12.20
C ALA A 91 -0.60 12.97 12.46
N LEU A 92 -0.08 12.02 13.23
CA LEU A 92 -0.80 10.79 13.56
C LEU A 92 -1.84 10.99 14.68
N ASP A 93 -1.68 12.04 15.50
CA ASP A 93 -2.59 12.41 16.61
C ASP A 93 -2.84 11.31 17.66
N GLN A 94 -2.36 10.11 17.44
CA GLN A 94 -2.42 8.98 18.37
C GLN A 94 -1.23 8.04 18.15
N PRO A 95 -0.81 7.28 19.17
CA PRO A 95 0.22 6.27 19.03
C PRO A 95 -0.21 5.21 17.99
N SER A 96 0.66 4.93 17.03
CA SER A 96 0.43 3.91 16.00
C SER A 96 1.75 3.24 15.62
N VAL A 97 1.75 1.92 15.52
CA VAL A 97 2.90 1.14 15.05
C VAL A 97 3.07 1.30 13.54
N ASP A 98 1.97 1.23 12.79
CA ASP A 98 1.97 1.27 11.32
C ASP A 98 1.80 2.69 10.75
N GLY A 99 1.56 3.66 11.61
CA GLY A 99 1.32 5.04 11.20
C GLY A 99 2.50 5.68 10.47
N VAL A 100 3.72 5.27 10.78
CA VAL A 100 4.93 5.75 10.12
C VAL A 100 4.92 5.38 8.63
N ASN A 101 4.59 4.14 8.30
CA ASN A 101 4.44 3.69 6.91
C ASN A 101 3.37 4.50 6.20
N SER A 102 2.20 4.65 6.84
CA SER A 102 1.07 5.41 6.29
C SER A 102 1.43 6.88 6.06
N TYR A 103 2.21 7.49 6.94
CA TYR A 103 2.71 8.85 6.78
C TYR A 103 3.58 9.01 5.54
N PHE A 104 4.62 8.18 5.39
CA PHE A 104 5.56 8.30 4.28
C PHE A 104 4.94 7.93 2.94
N ILE A 105 4.09 6.88 2.87
CA ILE A 105 3.42 6.52 1.62
C ILE A 105 2.41 7.60 1.20
N SER A 106 1.70 8.21 2.15
CA SER A 106 0.78 9.32 1.88
C SER A 106 1.53 10.57 1.39
N MET A 107 2.69 10.86 1.98
CA MET A 107 3.56 11.94 1.53
C MET A 107 4.06 11.71 0.09
N ALA A 108 4.40 10.46 -0.26
CA ALA A 108 4.79 10.11 -1.63
C ALA A 108 3.63 10.28 -2.61
N ALA A 109 2.44 9.83 -2.25
CA ALA A 109 1.23 9.90 -3.08
C ALA A 109 0.76 11.34 -3.32
N LYS A 110 0.83 12.18 -2.30
CA LYS A 110 0.41 13.60 -2.37
C LYS A 110 1.08 14.38 -3.50
N GLN A 111 2.23 13.95 -3.97
CA GLN A 111 2.92 14.59 -5.08
C GLN A 111 2.32 14.29 -6.46
N GLY A 112 1.40 13.35 -6.55
CA GLY A 112 0.81 12.94 -7.83
C GLY A 112 -0.70 12.75 -7.82
N VAL A 113 -1.30 12.55 -6.65
CA VAL A 113 -2.75 12.33 -6.47
C VAL A 113 -3.25 12.98 -5.19
N THR A 114 -4.55 13.20 -5.13
CA THR A 114 -5.24 13.72 -3.94
C THR A 114 -5.83 12.58 -3.11
N VAL A 115 -6.23 11.49 -3.78
CA VAL A 115 -6.80 10.28 -3.16
C VAL A 115 -5.98 9.08 -3.57
N ALA A 116 -5.68 8.19 -2.62
CA ALA A 116 -5.06 6.90 -2.89
C ALA A 116 -5.90 5.78 -2.28
N ILE A 117 -6.16 4.74 -3.07
CA ILE A 117 -6.84 3.53 -2.60
C ILE A 117 -5.79 2.57 -2.05
N SER A 118 -6.10 1.95 -0.91
CA SER A 118 -5.26 0.97 -0.23
C SER A 118 -5.84 -0.44 -0.34
N GLY A 119 -4.98 -1.45 -0.35
CA GLY A 119 -5.35 -2.86 -0.20
C GLY A 119 -5.65 -3.28 1.25
N THR A 120 -5.60 -2.34 2.20
CA THR A 120 -5.91 -2.59 3.61
C THR A 120 -7.31 -3.20 3.76
N GLY A 121 -7.42 -4.26 4.55
CA GLY A 121 -8.66 -5.04 4.70
C GLY A 121 -8.69 -6.30 3.83
N GLY A 122 -7.69 -6.50 2.96
CA GLY A 122 -7.58 -7.69 2.12
C GLY A 122 -7.39 -8.96 2.96
N ASP A 123 -6.50 -8.92 3.94
CA ASP A 123 -6.22 -10.05 4.84
C ASP A 123 -7.48 -10.49 5.62
N GLU A 124 -8.30 -9.55 6.06
CA GLU A 124 -9.57 -9.82 6.73
C GLU A 124 -10.58 -10.48 5.79
N LEU A 125 -10.58 -10.08 4.53
CA LEU A 125 -11.53 -10.56 3.53
C LEU A 125 -11.13 -11.93 2.96
N PHE A 126 -9.83 -12.15 2.78
CA PHE A 126 -9.26 -13.32 2.11
C PHE A 126 -8.50 -14.26 3.04
N ALA A 127 -8.59 -14.04 4.36
CA ALA A 127 -7.93 -14.84 5.38
C ALA A 127 -6.38 -14.88 5.21
N GLY A 128 -5.76 -13.74 4.87
CA GLY A 128 -4.34 -13.64 4.61
C GLY A 128 -3.45 -13.78 5.85
N TYR A 129 -3.98 -13.50 7.04
CA TYR A 129 -3.20 -13.60 8.27
C TYR A 129 -2.86 -15.05 8.65
N PRO A 130 -1.63 -15.36 9.05
CA PRO A 130 -1.20 -16.72 9.40
C PRO A 130 -2.05 -17.38 10.51
N TRP A 131 -2.63 -16.60 11.42
CA TRP A 131 -3.47 -17.16 12.50
C TRP A 131 -4.79 -17.76 12.00
N PHE A 132 -5.31 -17.39 10.82
CA PHE A 132 -6.49 -18.03 10.25
C PHE A 132 -6.24 -19.51 9.97
N VAL A 133 -5.05 -19.87 9.46
CA VAL A 133 -4.64 -21.26 9.24
C VAL A 133 -4.62 -22.04 10.56
N ASN A 134 -4.08 -21.44 11.62
CA ASN A 134 -4.02 -22.05 12.95
C ASN A 134 -5.44 -22.23 13.56
N MET A 135 -6.35 -21.28 13.33
CA MET A 135 -7.75 -21.41 13.78
C MET A 135 -8.46 -22.59 13.11
N VAL A 136 -8.31 -22.75 11.79
CA VAL A 136 -8.92 -23.87 11.05
C VAL A 136 -8.33 -25.20 11.54
N ALA A 137 -7.02 -25.29 11.76
CA ALA A 137 -6.39 -26.49 12.32
C ALA A 137 -6.95 -26.84 13.71
N ALA A 138 -7.12 -25.84 14.59
CA ALA A 138 -7.68 -26.04 15.92
C ALA A 138 -9.15 -26.49 15.89
N MET A 139 -9.93 -26.04 14.92
CA MET A 139 -11.33 -26.47 14.76
C MET A 139 -11.47 -27.94 14.29
N ASN A 140 -10.48 -28.44 13.54
CA ASN A 140 -10.49 -29.80 13.00
C ASN A 140 -9.96 -30.85 13.99
N HIS A 141 -9.48 -30.45 15.16
CA HIS A 141 -8.99 -31.34 16.23
C HIS A 141 -10.04 -31.66 17.32
N LYS A 142 -11.35 -31.51 17.03
CA LYS A 142 -12.45 -31.90 17.93
C LYS A 142 -13.00 -33.24 17.56
#